data_4946c2465d1dc8e6788dd5100b07f39f
#
_entry.id   4946c2465d1dc8e6788dd5100b07f39f
#
_cell.length_a   1.000
_cell.length_b   1.000
_cell.length_c   1.000
_cell.angle_alpha   90.00
_cell.angle_beta   90.00
_cell.angle_gamma   90.00
#
_symmetry.space_group_name_H-M   'P 1'
#
loop_
_entity.id
_entity.type
_entity.pdbx_description
1 polymer ?
#
loop_
_entity_poly.entity_id
_entity_poly.type
_entity_poly.pdbx_seq_one_letter_code
_entity_poly.pdbx_strand_id
1 'polypeptide(L)'
;MPILPFKGTQLYKVAVVQPNVDPYNEKFAIGTSNEQQLQRFFNLANSVVDSTTDLVVGPETAISQGFIESRLPGLPFYSMIQAEMRNWGKAELLIGASTVELFDTKHSRASVYIPGQRIYYESYNSSLHIPQKGESRFIHKSKLVPGVEMIPFSNLFPFLETLAIENGGTSGTLGIEKEPKIFPAKEKLAPIVCYESIYGDFVSKQVKQGARFLTVITNDGWWGDSPGYKQHFSFSSLRAIENRRWVVRSANTGKSGVFDEFGRIKKETEYWKDAAFTHSIPLLERMTFYSTHGDYLGVLSDILSILIILGTIVKVTLSKKNSVSLT
;
A
#
# COMPACT_ATOMS: atom_id res chain seq x y z
N MET A 1 5.88 -3.97 -32.14
CA MET A 1 4.58 -3.53 -32.71
C MET A 1 4.10 -2.35 -31.86
N PRO A 2 3.91 -1.14 -32.39
CA PRO A 2 3.33 -0.06 -31.63
C PRO A 2 1.85 -0.41 -31.41
N ILE A 3 1.50 -0.71 -30.16
CA ILE A 3 0.11 -0.90 -29.78
C ILE A 3 -0.49 0.50 -29.71
N LEU A 4 -1.37 0.81 -30.67
CA LEU A 4 -2.08 2.08 -30.74
C LEU A 4 -2.88 2.32 -29.45
N PRO A 5 -2.93 3.54 -28.92
CA PRO A 5 -3.78 3.87 -27.78
C PRO A 5 -5.24 3.56 -28.16
N PHE A 6 -5.94 2.89 -27.25
CA PHE A 6 -7.34 2.53 -27.42
C PHE A 6 -8.17 3.81 -27.68
N LYS A 7 -8.74 3.95 -28.88
CA LYS A 7 -9.74 4.98 -29.18
C LYS A 7 -10.96 4.74 -28.27
N GLY A 8 -11.33 5.74 -27.48
CA GLY A 8 -12.55 5.75 -26.68
C GLY A 8 -12.39 5.46 -25.19
N THR A 9 -11.16 5.42 -24.65
CA THR A 9 -10.93 5.21 -23.22
C THR A 9 -11.25 6.51 -22.45
N GLN A 10 -12.10 6.41 -21.45
CA GLN A 10 -12.37 7.51 -20.52
C GLN A 10 -11.06 7.94 -19.85
N LEU A 11 -10.74 9.22 -19.90
CA LEU A 11 -9.60 9.80 -19.18
C LEU A 11 -10.03 10.16 -17.76
N TYR A 12 -9.16 9.87 -16.81
CA TYR A 12 -9.32 10.15 -15.39
C TYR A 12 -8.12 10.98 -14.93
N LYS A 13 -8.37 12.21 -14.50
CA LYS A 13 -7.32 13.15 -14.11
C LYS A 13 -6.98 12.98 -12.64
N VAL A 14 -5.74 12.63 -12.37
CA VAL A 14 -5.22 12.44 -11.02
C VAL A 14 -4.26 13.57 -10.64
N ALA A 15 -4.33 14.04 -9.41
CA ALA A 15 -3.33 14.89 -8.78
C ALA A 15 -2.52 14.06 -7.79
N VAL A 16 -1.20 14.07 -7.91
CA VAL A 16 -0.29 13.35 -7.04
C VAL A 16 0.46 14.33 -6.17
N VAL A 17 0.49 14.10 -4.86
CA VAL A 17 1.10 15.00 -3.89
C VAL A 17 2.20 14.28 -3.12
N GLN A 18 3.39 14.89 -3.08
CA GLN A 18 4.57 14.46 -2.35
C GLN A 18 4.93 15.54 -1.32
N PRO A 19 4.45 15.46 -0.06
CA PRO A 19 4.62 16.54 0.91
C PRO A 19 6.02 16.61 1.52
N ASN A 20 6.82 15.57 1.37
CA ASN A 20 8.20 15.49 1.84
C ASN A 20 8.36 15.83 3.34
N VAL A 21 7.52 15.24 4.18
CA VAL A 21 7.64 15.33 5.64
C VAL A 21 8.69 14.33 6.12
N ASP A 22 9.73 14.81 6.81
CA ASP A 22 10.80 13.94 7.30
C ASP A 22 10.25 12.87 8.26
N PRO A 23 10.37 11.56 7.94
CA PRO A 23 9.82 10.51 8.77
C PRO A 23 10.56 10.33 10.11
N TYR A 24 11.78 10.82 10.22
CA TYR A 24 12.60 10.68 11.43
C TYR A 24 12.44 11.86 12.40
N ASN A 25 12.36 13.07 11.85
CA ASN A 25 12.45 14.29 12.66
C ASN A 25 11.13 15.07 12.72
N GLU A 26 10.19 14.87 11.78
CA GLU A 26 8.96 15.66 11.69
C GLU A 26 7.70 14.80 11.84
N LYS A 27 7.56 13.75 11.04
CA LYS A 27 6.30 13.04 10.83
C LYS A 27 5.71 12.42 12.10
N PHE A 28 6.56 11.83 12.92
CA PHE A 28 6.18 11.15 14.16
C PHE A 28 6.74 11.87 15.39
N ALA A 29 7.23 13.11 15.22
CA ALA A 29 7.76 13.90 16.33
C ALA A 29 6.65 14.28 17.32
N ILE A 30 7.01 14.31 18.60
CA ILE A 30 6.09 14.74 19.67
C ILE A 30 5.70 16.21 19.43
N GLY A 31 4.39 16.48 19.37
CA GLY A 31 3.85 17.83 19.17
C GLY A 31 3.50 18.18 17.73
N THR A 32 3.82 17.35 16.74
CA THR A 32 3.34 17.52 15.36
C THR A 32 1.90 17.04 15.26
N SER A 33 0.98 17.89 14.85
CA SER A 33 -0.44 17.50 14.67
C SER A 33 -0.76 17.02 13.27
N ASN A 34 -1.84 16.26 13.13
CA ASN A 34 -2.37 15.85 11.82
C ASN A 34 -2.72 17.07 10.97
N GLU A 35 -3.24 18.14 11.59
CA GLU A 35 -3.63 19.38 10.91
C GLU A 35 -2.42 20.07 10.27
N GLN A 36 -1.28 20.12 10.96
CA GLN A 36 -0.05 20.73 10.43
C GLN A 36 0.48 19.97 9.21
N GLN A 37 0.50 18.63 9.25
CA GLN A 37 0.93 17.79 8.12
C GLN A 37 -0.04 17.90 6.94
N LEU A 38 -1.34 17.92 7.22
CA LEU A 38 -2.37 18.09 6.22
C LEU A 38 -2.34 19.48 5.58
N GLN A 39 -2.02 20.53 6.33
CA GLN A 39 -1.88 21.87 5.75
C GLN A 39 -0.78 21.93 4.68
N ARG A 40 0.38 21.30 4.93
CA ARG A 40 1.46 21.19 3.94
C ARG A 40 1.00 20.38 2.71
N PHE A 41 0.30 19.28 2.93
CA PHE A 41 -0.31 18.48 1.86
C PHE A 41 -1.28 19.30 1.02
N PHE A 42 -2.20 20.05 1.65
CA PHE A 42 -3.20 20.84 0.95
C PHE A 42 -2.60 22.03 0.19
N ASN A 43 -1.58 22.69 0.73
CA ASN A 43 -0.89 23.76 0.01
C ASN A 43 -0.32 23.25 -1.33
N LEU A 44 0.25 22.05 -1.34
CA LEU A 44 0.75 21.41 -2.56
C LEU A 44 -0.39 20.95 -3.47
N ALA A 45 -1.42 20.31 -2.93
CA ALA A 45 -2.58 19.85 -3.70
C ALA A 45 -3.26 21.03 -4.40
N ASN A 46 -3.53 22.12 -3.68
CA ASN A 46 -4.19 23.32 -4.20
C ASN A 46 -3.39 24.03 -5.31
N SER A 47 -2.08 23.83 -5.37
CA SER A 47 -1.25 24.40 -6.45
C SER A 47 -1.47 23.72 -7.81
N VAL A 48 -2.08 22.53 -7.85
CA VAL A 48 -2.20 21.71 -9.07
C VAL A 48 -3.61 21.18 -9.34
N VAL A 49 -4.48 21.14 -8.32
CA VAL A 49 -5.87 20.68 -8.46
C VAL A 49 -6.70 21.76 -9.14
N ASP A 50 -7.55 21.33 -10.08
CA ASP A 50 -8.54 22.17 -10.74
C ASP A 50 -9.89 21.45 -10.84
N SER A 51 -10.91 22.11 -11.39
CA SER A 51 -12.28 21.59 -11.54
C SER A 51 -12.38 20.32 -12.40
N THR A 52 -11.34 20.00 -13.17
CA THR A 52 -11.30 18.80 -14.03
C THR A 52 -10.66 17.61 -13.33
N THR A 53 -9.99 17.81 -12.19
CA THR A 53 -9.35 16.75 -11.39
C THR A 53 -10.41 15.80 -10.86
N ASP A 54 -10.13 14.50 -10.95
CA ASP A 54 -11.05 13.43 -10.52
C ASP A 54 -10.61 12.81 -9.18
N LEU A 55 -9.30 12.73 -8.91
CA LEU A 55 -8.75 12.14 -7.70
C LEU A 55 -7.48 12.86 -7.25
N VAL A 56 -7.37 13.16 -5.98
CA VAL A 56 -6.14 13.58 -5.32
C VAL A 56 -5.56 12.37 -4.58
N VAL A 57 -4.27 12.08 -4.79
CA VAL A 57 -3.59 10.96 -4.15
C VAL A 57 -2.49 11.48 -3.23
N GLY A 58 -2.64 11.19 -1.94
CA GLY A 58 -1.66 11.46 -0.89
C GLY A 58 -0.88 10.20 -0.51
N PRO A 59 0.26 10.36 0.19
CA PRO A 59 1.14 9.25 0.54
C PRO A 59 0.64 8.44 1.74
N GLU A 60 1.34 7.33 2.02
CA GLU A 60 1.17 6.48 3.19
C GLU A 60 1.30 7.29 4.50
N THR A 61 0.43 7.00 5.46
CA THR A 61 0.41 7.61 6.81
C THR A 61 0.55 9.14 6.79
N ALA A 62 -0.04 9.81 5.79
CA ALA A 62 -0.08 11.29 5.77
C ALA A 62 -0.90 11.85 6.95
N ILE A 63 -1.87 11.07 7.45
CA ILE A 63 -2.52 11.26 8.74
C ILE A 63 -1.80 10.32 9.72
N SER A 64 -0.76 10.83 10.39
CA SER A 64 0.20 10.03 11.14
C SER A 64 -0.23 9.70 12.58
N GLN A 65 -0.98 10.60 13.22
CA GLN A 65 -1.53 10.35 14.54
C GLN A 65 -2.76 9.45 14.43
N GLY A 66 -2.69 8.29 15.08
CA GLY A 66 -3.75 7.30 15.06
C GLY A 66 -5.07 7.81 15.60
N PHE A 67 -6.17 7.42 14.98
CA PHE A 67 -7.53 7.78 15.41
C PHE A 67 -8.48 6.59 15.24
N ILE A 68 -9.55 6.58 16.04
CA ILE A 68 -10.59 5.55 15.95
C ILE A 68 -11.45 5.81 14.71
N GLU A 69 -11.53 4.83 13.82
CA GLU A 69 -12.20 4.95 12.50
C GLU A 69 -13.65 5.38 12.60
N SER A 70 -14.41 4.81 13.53
CA SER A 70 -15.81 5.17 13.74
C SER A 70 -16.02 6.61 14.22
N ARG A 71 -14.99 7.27 14.71
CA ARG A 71 -15.02 8.67 15.17
C ARG A 71 -14.58 9.67 14.11
N LEU A 72 -14.15 9.22 12.93
CA LEU A 72 -13.63 10.09 11.86
C LEU A 72 -14.50 11.33 11.60
N PRO A 73 -15.83 11.23 11.47
CA PRO A 73 -16.65 12.41 11.14
C PRO A 73 -16.62 13.53 12.17
N GLY A 74 -16.25 13.23 13.43
CA GLY A 74 -16.18 14.20 14.53
C GLY A 74 -14.78 14.79 14.74
N LEU A 75 -13.78 14.42 13.94
CA LEU A 75 -12.41 14.87 14.15
C LEU A 75 -12.13 16.22 13.46
N PRO A 76 -11.41 17.15 14.11
CA PRO A 76 -11.10 18.48 13.55
C PRO A 76 -10.42 18.41 12.19
N PHE A 77 -9.40 17.55 12.04
CA PHE A 77 -8.69 17.39 10.77
C PHE A 77 -9.59 16.87 9.64
N TYR A 78 -10.63 16.08 9.95
CA TYR A 78 -11.57 15.60 8.93
C TYR A 78 -12.44 16.74 8.40
N SER A 79 -12.89 17.64 9.29
CA SER A 79 -13.61 18.84 8.89
C SER A 79 -12.75 19.76 8.01
N MET A 80 -11.44 19.84 8.28
CA MET A 80 -10.46 20.54 7.46
C MET A 80 -10.32 19.88 6.07
N ILE A 81 -10.21 18.54 6.00
CA ILE A 81 -10.19 17.82 4.73
C ILE A 81 -11.45 18.13 3.90
N GLN A 82 -12.63 18.03 4.52
CA GLN A 82 -13.88 18.31 3.83
C GLN A 82 -13.98 19.77 3.34
N ALA A 83 -13.43 20.71 4.10
CA ALA A 83 -13.39 22.12 3.69
C ALA A 83 -12.56 22.33 2.43
N GLU A 84 -11.36 21.74 2.39
CA GLU A 84 -10.47 21.80 1.22
C GLU A 84 -11.09 21.10 0.00
N MET A 85 -11.65 19.92 0.19
CA MET A 85 -12.28 19.15 -0.90
C MET A 85 -13.46 19.89 -1.55
N ARG A 86 -14.19 20.74 -0.82
CA ARG A 86 -15.23 21.58 -1.43
C ARG A 86 -14.68 22.50 -2.52
N ASN A 87 -13.42 22.92 -2.39
CA ASN A 87 -12.75 23.78 -3.37
C ASN A 87 -12.25 22.99 -4.60
N TRP A 88 -12.14 21.67 -4.50
CA TRP A 88 -11.62 20.79 -5.56
C TRP A 88 -12.70 20.34 -6.57
N GLY A 89 -13.93 20.84 -6.46
CA GLY A 89 -15.03 20.49 -7.34
C GLY A 89 -15.44 19.03 -7.22
N LYS A 90 -15.08 18.20 -8.20
CA LYS A 90 -15.46 16.76 -8.23
C LYS A 90 -14.40 15.80 -7.70
N ALA A 91 -13.20 16.29 -7.35
CA ALA A 91 -12.08 15.44 -6.98
C ALA A 91 -12.33 14.71 -5.65
N GLU A 92 -12.16 13.40 -5.66
CA GLU A 92 -12.13 12.56 -4.47
C GLU A 92 -10.71 12.55 -3.87
N LEU A 93 -10.55 12.11 -2.63
CA LEU A 93 -9.25 11.99 -1.97
C LEU A 93 -8.95 10.53 -1.63
N LEU A 94 -7.75 10.07 -1.99
CA LEU A 94 -7.13 8.85 -1.47
C LEU A 94 -5.87 9.24 -0.70
N ILE A 95 -5.81 8.89 0.58
CA ILE A 95 -4.69 9.25 1.46
C ILE A 95 -4.39 8.14 2.47
N GLY A 96 -3.14 8.00 2.88
CA GLY A 96 -2.76 7.04 3.90
C GLY A 96 -2.99 7.57 5.32
N ALA A 97 -3.41 6.71 6.23
CA ALA A 97 -3.70 7.04 7.61
C ALA A 97 -3.25 5.94 8.59
N SER A 98 -2.85 6.34 9.79
CA SER A 98 -2.76 5.46 10.93
C SER A 98 -4.13 5.41 11.60
N THR A 99 -4.71 4.22 11.74
CA THR A 99 -6.08 4.08 12.25
C THR A 99 -6.18 3.06 13.39
N VAL A 100 -7.28 3.08 14.11
CA VAL A 100 -7.59 2.17 15.22
C VAL A 100 -9.03 1.70 15.09
N GLU A 101 -9.23 0.39 15.20
CA GLU A 101 -10.55 -0.20 15.41
C GLU A 101 -10.70 -0.75 16.84
N LEU A 102 -11.92 -0.71 17.36
CA LEU A 102 -12.28 -1.22 18.68
C LEU A 102 -13.11 -2.50 18.54
N PHE A 103 -12.86 -3.48 19.42
CA PHE A 103 -13.52 -4.78 19.41
C PHE A 103 -13.93 -5.18 20.82
N ASP A 104 -15.09 -5.80 20.97
CA ASP A 104 -15.58 -6.33 22.27
C ASP A 104 -14.81 -7.60 22.67
N THR A 105 -14.25 -8.31 21.71
CA THR A 105 -13.46 -9.55 21.93
C THR A 105 -12.14 -9.47 21.17
N LYS A 106 -11.19 -10.31 21.57
CA LYS A 106 -9.90 -10.42 20.86
C LYS A 106 -10.13 -10.83 19.40
N HIS A 107 -9.83 -9.93 18.46
CA HIS A 107 -10.07 -10.11 17.03
C HIS A 107 -8.93 -10.88 16.34
N SER A 108 -7.70 -10.48 16.62
CA SER A 108 -6.50 -11.13 16.08
C SER A 108 -5.35 -11.12 17.10
N ARG A 109 -4.15 -11.38 16.62
CA ARG A 109 -2.92 -11.26 17.44
C ARG A 109 -2.52 -9.82 17.69
N ALA A 110 -2.88 -8.93 16.78
CA ALA A 110 -2.62 -7.50 16.90
C ALA A 110 -3.51 -6.85 17.97
N SER A 111 -4.52 -7.58 18.50
CA SER A 111 -5.45 -7.04 19.48
C SER A 111 -4.78 -6.78 20.82
N VAL A 112 -4.82 -5.52 21.25
CA VAL A 112 -4.35 -5.05 22.55
C VAL A 112 -5.55 -4.83 23.47
N TYR A 113 -5.51 -5.39 24.68
CA TYR A 113 -6.58 -5.26 25.66
C TYR A 113 -6.50 -3.96 26.44
N ILE A 114 -7.63 -3.27 26.61
CA ILE A 114 -7.78 -2.07 27.47
C ILE A 114 -8.49 -2.45 28.75
N PRO A 115 -7.78 -2.66 29.89
CA PRO A 115 -8.38 -3.23 31.10
C PRO A 115 -9.53 -2.43 31.67
N GLY A 116 -9.44 -1.11 31.68
CA GLY A 116 -10.46 -0.22 32.25
C GLY A 116 -11.78 -0.17 31.46
N GLN A 117 -11.74 -0.52 30.19
CA GLN A 117 -12.90 -0.48 29.29
C GLN A 117 -13.41 -1.87 28.92
N ARG A 118 -12.66 -2.93 29.22
CA ARG A 118 -12.95 -4.33 28.86
C ARG A 118 -13.14 -4.56 27.36
N ILE A 119 -12.42 -3.81 26.53
CA ILE A 119 -12.43 -3.90 25.07
C ILE A 119 -11.02 -4.14 24.56
N TYR A 120 -10.91 -4.48 23.29
CA TYR A 120 -9.66 -4.60 22.56
C TYR A 120 -9.57 -3.50 21.51
N TYR A 121 -8.36 -3.14 21.12
CA TYR A 121 -8.13 -2.32 19.92
C TYR A 121 -7.08 -2.95 19.04
N GLU A 122 -7.13 -2.66 17.76
CA GLU A 122 -6.07 -2.93 16.80
C GLU A 122 -5.69 -1.64 16.08
N SER A 123 -4.39 -1.44 15.90
CA SER A 123 -3.85 -0.35 15.11
C SER A 123 -3.57 -0.81 13.68
N TYR A 124 -3.86 0.02 12.70
CA TYR A 124 -3.71 -0.30 11.29
C TYR A 124 -2.94 0.79 10.54
N ASN A 125 -2.21 0.37 9.52
CA ASN A 125 -1.77 1.22 8.43
C ASN A 125 -2.84 1.12 7.34
N SER A 126 -3.50 2.23 7.01
CA SER A 126 -4.72 2.21 6.21
C SER A 126 -4.65 3.13 5.00
N SER A 127 -5.29 2.73 3.92
CA SER A 127 -5.74 3.65 2.87
C SER A 127 -7.11 4.19 3.22
N LEU A 128 -7.27 5.50 3.21
CA LEU A 128 -8.53 6.21 3.43
C LEU A 128 -9.00 6.84 2.11
N HIS A 129 -10.16 6.44 1.63
CA HIS A 129 -10.85 7.06 0.52
C HIS A 129 -11.98 7.95 1.02
N ILE A 130 -11.95 9.21 0.61
CA ILE A 130 -12.97 10.22 0.94
C ILE A 130 -13.62 10.68 -0.36
N PRO A 131 -14.88 10.30 -0.61
CA PRO A 131 -15.63 10.77 -1.77
C PRO A 131 -16.14 12.19 -1.56
N GLN A 132 -16.52 12.89 -2.63
CA GLN A 132 -17.20 14.19 -2.54
C GLN A 132 -18.57 14.10 -1.87
N LYS A 133 -19.23 12.96 -2.00
CA LYS A 133 -20.53 12.66 -1.36
C LYS A 133 -20.55 11.21 -0.89
N GLY A 134 -21.10 10.99 0.28
CA GLY A 134 -21.21 9.66 0.87
C GLY A 134 -20.19 9.42 1.98
N GLU A 135 -20.03 8.18 2.37
CA GLU A 135 -19.20 7.78 3.50
C GLU A 135 -17.75 7.53 3.09
N SER A 136 -16.82 7.97 3.92
CA SER A 136 -15.42 7.61 3.82
C SER A 136 -15.21 6.12 4.11
N ARG A 137 -14.22 5.53 3.46
CA ARG A 137 -13.95 4.10 3.57
C ARG A 137 -12.48 3.84 3.82
N PHE A 138 -12.20 2.82 4.62
CA PHE A 138 -10.87 2.35 4.94
C PHE A 138 -10.61 1.00 4.26
N ILE A 139 -9.36 0.79 3.84
CA ILE A 139 -8.82 -0.52 3.49
C ILE A 139 -7.47 -0.61 4.21
N HIS A 140 -7.34 -1.60 5.08
CA HIS A 140 -6.14 -1.81 5.88
C HIS A 140 -5.07 -2.52 5.05
N LYS A 141 -3.82 -2.23 5.37
CA LYS A 141 -2.65 -2.90 4.77
C LYS A 141 -2.67 -4.39 5.07
N SER A 142 -2.48 -5.21 4.03
CA SER A 142 -2.49 -6.67 4.13
C SER A 142 -1.08 -7.27 4.30
N LYS A 143 -0.06 -6.62 3.71
CA LYS A 143 1.33 -7.11 3.70
C LYS A 143 2.21 -6.18 4.52
N LEU A 144 2.40 -6.55 5.78
CA LEU A 144 3.23 -5.79 6.73
C LEU A 144 4.72 -5.99 6.45
N VAL A 145 5.51 -4.96 6.76
CA VAL A 145 6.98 -5.00 6.66
C VAL A 145 7.54 -5.78 7.86
N PRO A 146 8.23 -6.91 7.62
CA PRO A 146 8.84 -7.66 8.71
C PRO A 146 9.89 -6.84 9.46
N GLY A 147 9.85 -6.92 10.78
CA GLY A 147 10.78 -6.21 11.69
C GLY A 147 10.38 -4.77 12.00
N VAL A 148 9.48 -4.16 11.22
CA VAL A 148 9.01 -2.77 11.44
C VAL A 148 7.53 -2.74 11.85
N GLU A 149 6.67 -3.36 11.05
CA GLU A 149 5.21 -3.38 11.28
C GLU A 149 4.74 -4.71 11.88
N MET A 150 5.56 -5.74 11.82
CA MET A 150 5.31 -7.03 12.46
C MET A 150 6.61 -7.69 12.94
N ILE A 151 6.54 -8.45 14.00
CA ILE A 151 7.66 -9.24 14.51
C ILE A 151 7.60 -10.63 13.89
N PRO A 152 8.55 -10.99 12.99
CA PRO A 152 8.57 -12.29 12.36
C PRO A 152 8.73 -13.40 13.39
N PHE A 153 8.02 -14.53 13.19
CA PHE A 153 8.13 -15.72 14.01
C PHE A 153 7.82 -15.54 15.52
N SER A 154 7.19 -14.42 15.93
CA SER A 154 6.82 -14.19 17.33
C SER A 154 5.93 -15.30 17.91
N ASN A 155 5.22 -16.05 17.05
CA ASN A 155 4.45 -17.23 17.47
C ASN A 155 5.30 -18.42 17.93
N LEU A 156 6.46 -18.60 17.29
CA LEU A 156 7.38 -19.69 17.61
C LEU A 156 8.36 -19.27 18.71
N PHE A 157 8.65 -17.97 18.76
CA PHE A 157 9.65 -17.38 19.65
C PHE A 157 9.10 -16.09 20.29
N PRO A 158 8.26 -16.18 21.34
CA PRO A 158 7.65 -15.00 21.99
C PRO A 158 8.67 -13.99 22.54
N PHE A 159 9.88 -14.44 22.89
CA PHE A 159 10.96 -13.56 23.39
C PHE A 159 11.42 -12.53 22.33
N LEU A 160 11.16 -12.75 21.05
CA LEU A 160 11.49 -11.79 20.00
C LEU A 160 10.70 -10.48 20.12
N GLU A 161 9.51 -10.51 20.73
CA GLU A 161 8.73 -9.30 21.00
C GLU A 161 9.44 -8.40 22.03
N THR A 162 10.01 -8.99 23.07
CA THR A 162 10.77 -8.25 24.08
C THR A 162 12.02 -7.62 23.46
N LEU A 163 12.76 -8.37 22.64
CA LEU A 163 13.96 -7.87 21.95
C LEU A 163 13.65 -6.74 20.96
N ALA A 164 12.51 -6.79 20.28
CA ALA A 164 12.11 -5.75 19.35
C ALA A 164 11.80 -4.42 20.08
N ILE A 165 11.15 -4.50 21.22
CA ILE A 165 10.85 -3.34 22.09
C ILE A 165 12.15 -2.71 22.61
N GLU A 166 13.08 -3.52 23.11
CA GLU A 166 14.38 -3.06 23.65
C GLU A 166 15.25 -2.38 22.60
N ASN A 167 15.13 -2.75 21.33
CA ASN A 167 15.89 -2.16 20.22
C ASN A 167 15.16 -1.01 19.48
N GLY A 168 14.11 -0.44 20.08
CA GLY A 168 13.39 0.72 19.50
C GLY A 168 12.43 0.36 18.37
N GLY A 169 12.09 -0.90 18.21
CA GLY A 169 11.02 -1.35 17.32
C GLY A 169 9.63 -0.96 17.87
N THR A 170 8.63 -0.99 17.02
CA THR A 170 7.24 -0.75 17.44
C THR A 170 6.80 -1.86 18.41
N SER A 171 6.18 -1.47 19.51
CA SER A 171 5.62 -2.40 20.50
C SER A 171 4.33 -3.01 19.95
N GLY A 172 4.44 -4.08 19.17
CA GLY A 172 3.30 -4.84 18.69
C GLY A 172 3.24 -5.02 17.18
N THR A 173 2.38 -5.91 16.77
CA THR A 173 2.05 -6.18 15.37
C THR A 173 0.84 -5.34 14.98
N LEU A 174 0.85 -4.69 13.83
CA LEU A 174 -0.33 -4.03 13.28
C LEU A 174 -1.38 -5.08 12.86
N GLY A 175 -2.64 -4.68 12.89
CA GLY A 175 -3.73 -5.42 12.27
C GLY A 175 -3.57 -5.47 10.76
N ILE A 176 -4.18 -6.46 10.12
CA ILE A 176 -4.09 -6.67 8.67
C ILE A 176 -5.46 -6.88 8.05
N GLU A 177 -5.62 -6.43 6.81
CA GLU A 177 -6.69 -6.90 5.94
C GLU A 177 -6.36 -8.32 5.43
N LYS A 178 -7.28 -9.27 5.62
CA LYS A 178 -7.02 -10.67 5.27
C LYS A 178 -6.93 -10.89 3.75
N GLU A 179 -7.78 -10.20 3.01
CA GLU A 179 -7.88 -10.35 1.55
C GLU A 179 -7.68 -9.01 0.86
N PRO A 180 -7.05 -8.99 -0.33
CA PRO A 180 -6.93 -7.78 -1.12
C PRO A 180 -8.30 -7.18 -1.41
N LYS A 181 -8.46 -5.88 -1.20
CA LYS A 181 -9.70 -5.15 -1.46
C LYS A 181 -9.47 -3.99 -2.43
N ILE A 182 -10.53 -3.51 -3.05
CA ILE A 182 -10.55 -2.30 -3.88
C ILE A 182 -11.58 -1.32 -3.36
N PHE A 183 -11.38 -0.03 -3.60
CA PHE A 183 -12.42 0.95 -3.36
C PHE A 183 -13.42 0.95 -4.51
N PRO A 184 -14.71 0.78 -4.20
CA PRO A 184 -15.80 0.98 -5.15
C PRO A 184 -16.11 2.49 -5.27
N ALA A 185 -15.05 3.28 -5.54
CA ALA A 185 -15.13 4.72 -5.80
C ALA A 185 -15.86 4.99 -7.12
N LYS A 186 -15.97 6.26 -7.54
CA LYS A 186 -16.50 6.63 -8.86
C LYS A 186 -15.88 5.77 -9.96
N GLU A 187 -14.57 5.53 -9.85
CA GLU A 187 -13.84 4.57 -10.67
C GLU A 187 -13.13 3.57 -9.75
N LYS A 188 -13.34 2.28 -9.98
CA LYS A 188 -12.75 1.21 -9.17
C LYS A 188 -11.22 1.31 -9.14
N LEU A 189 -10.66 1.62 -7.99
CA LEU A 189 -9.22 1.75 -7.80
C LEU A 189 -8.68 0.72 -6.80
N ALA A 190 -7.47 0.22 -7.06
CA ALA A 190 -6.74 -0.65 -6.15
C ALA A 190 -5.79 0.20 -5.30
N PRO A 191 -6.01 0.32 -3.98
CA PRO A 191 -5.01 0.87 -3.08
C PRO A 191 -3.93 -0.16 -2.80
N ILE A 192 -2.68 0.24 -2.88
CA ILE A 192 -1.50 -0.59 -2.64
C ILE A 192 -0.63 0.19 -1.66
N VAL A 193 -0.51 -0.30 -0.43
CA VAL A 193 0.22 0.42 0.62
C VAL A 193 1.66 -0.09 0.65
N CYS A 194 2.59 0.74 0.15
CA CYS A 194 4.04 0.57 0.31
C CYS A 194 4.52 -0.83 -0.10
N TYR A 195 4.93 -1.63 0.88
CA TYR A 195 5.47 -2.98 0.73
C TYR A 195 4.54 -3.95 -0.02
N GLU A 196 3.24 -3.72 -0.05
CA GLU A 196 2.30 -4.52 -0.85
C GLU A 196 2.63 -4.51 -2.34
N SER A 197 3.25 -3.44 -2.83
CA SER A 197 3.63 -3.29 -4.24
C SER A 197 4.65 -4.32 -4.74
N ILE A 198 5.38 -4.99 -3.85
CA ILE A 198 6.31 -6.05 -4.24
C ILE A 198 5.61 -7.40 -4.52
N TYR A 199 4.37 -7.57 -4.04
CA TYR A 199 3.59 -8.81 -4.20
C TYR A 199 2.69 -8.76 -5.42
N GLY A 200 3.15 -9.27 -6.56
CA GLY A 200 2.39 -9.28 -7.81
C GLY A 200 1.07 -10.02 -7.73
N ASP A 201 1.04 -11.17 -7.04
CA ASP A 201 -0.19 -11.95 -6.83
C ASP A 201 -1.24 -11.15 -6.03
N PHE A 202 -0.81 -10.40 -5.01
CA PHE A 202 -1.70 -9.51 -4.24
C PHE A 202 -2.37 -8.48 -5.14
N VAL A 203 -1.59 -7.79 -5.96
CA VAL A 203 -2.09 -6.76 -6.88
C VAL A 203 -2.98 -7.35 -7.97
N SER A 204 -2.64 -8.55 -8.48
CA SER A 204 -3.46 -9.23 -9.50
C SER A 204 -4.85 -9.58 -8.98
N LYS A 205 -4.98 -9.93 -7.70
CA LYS A 205 -6.28 -10.19 -7.04
C LYS A 205 -7.16 -8.93 -6.97
N GLN A 206 -6.56 -7.75 -6.76
CA GLN A 206 -7.29 -6.48 -6.81
C GLN A 206 -7.79 -6.18 -8.25
N VAL A 207 -6.96 -6.46 -9.26
CA VAL A 207 -7.36 -6.31 -10.66
C VAL A 207 -8.49 -7.27 -11.04
N LYS A 208 -8.47 -8.50 -10.53
CA LYS A 208 -9.60 -9.46 -10.68
C LYS A 208 -10.91 -8.94 -10.11
N GLN A 209 -10.87 -8.13 -9.04
CA GLN A 209 -12.05 -7.48 -8.47
C GLN A 209 -12.56 -6.32 -9.34
N GLY A 210 -11.85 -6.00 -10.41
CA GLY A 210 -12.24 -4.99 -11.39
C GLY A 210 -11.58 -3.63 -11.23
N ALA A 211 -10.43 -3.55 -10.54
CA ALA A 211 -9.65 -2.31 -10.48
C ALA A 211 -9.25 -1.85 -11.89
N ARG A 212 -9.57 -0.60 -12.22
CA ARG A 212 -9.31 0.02 -13.53
C ARG A 212 -7.94 0.68 -13.60
N PHE A 213 -7.38 1.06 -12.46
CA PHE A 213 -6.02 1.57 -12.27
C PHE A 213 -5.52 1.22 -10.86
N LEU A 214 -4.22 1.37 -10.63
CA LEU A 214 -3.54 1.04 -9.41
C LEU A 214 -3.03 2.32 -8.74
N THR A 215 -3.17 2.44 -7.42
CA THR A 215 -2.63 3.55 -6.65
C THR A 215 -1.67 3.03 -5.59
N VAL A 216 -0.40 3.39 -5.70
CA VAL A 216 0.62 3.06 -4.69
C VAL A 216 0.80 4.26 -3.78
N ILE A 217 0.56 4.10 -2.49
CA ILE A 217 0.83 5.11 -1.48
C ILE A 217 1.96 4.61 -0.58
N THR A 218 3.01 5.42 -0.37
CA THR A 218 4.22 4.93 0.28
C THR A 218 4.99 6.01 1.05
N ASN A 219 5.94 5.56 1.86
CA ASN A 219 6.92 6.41 2.52
C ASN A 219 8.31 5.75 2.39
N ASP A 220 9.06 6.16 1.37
CA ASP A 220 10.37 5.55 1.05
C ASP A 220 11.54 6.19 1.81
N GLY A 221 11.29 7.19 2.65
CA GLY A 221 12.32 7.89 3.42
C GLY A 221 13.11 7.01 4.39
N TRP A 222 12.53 5.87 4.79
CA TRP A 222 13.18 4.91 5.68
C TRP A 222 14.48 4.29 5.13
N TRP A 223 14.68 4.34 3.81
CA TRP A 223 15.89 3.79 3.17
C TRP A 223 17.01 4.81 2.95
N GLY A 224 16.79 6.10 3.30
CA GLY A 224 17.74 7.14 2.97
C GLY A 224 18.06 7.18 1.47
N ASP A 225 19.17 7.77 1.07
CA ASP A 225 19.62 7.78 -0.33
C ASP A 225 20.35 6.47 -0.69
N SER A 226 19.61 5.37 -0.61
CA SER A 226 20.09 4.02 -0.94
C SER A 226 19.41 3.48 -2.20
N PRO A 227 19.91 2.39 -2.80
CA PRO A 227 19.22 1.72 -3.92
C PRO A 227 17.80 1.24 -3.59
N GLY A 228 17.45 1.10 -2.30
CA GLY A 228 16.17 0.55 -1.85
C GLY A 228 14.96 1.31 -2.39
N TYR A 229 14.94 2.64 -2.29
CA TYR A 229 13.82 3.43 -2.80
C TYR A 229 13.71 3.35 -4.34
N LYS A 230 14.85 3.26 -5.06
CA LYS A 230 14.87 3.12 -6.53
C LYS A 230 14.27 1.79 -6.95
N GLN A 231 14.64 0.72 -6.25
CA GLN A 231 14.10 -0.62 -6.47
C GLN A 231 12.60 -0.64 -6.15
N HIS A 232 12.20 -0.07 -5.02
CA HIS A 232 10.79 0.00 -4.64
C HIS A 232 9.96 0.81 -5.65
N PHE A 233 10.50 1.91 -6.18
CA PHE A 233 9.87 2.68 -7.25
C PHE A 233 9.67 1.84 -8.53
N SER A 234 10.66 1.01 -8.88
CA SER A 234 10.62 0.18 -10.09
C SER A 234 9.55 -0.92 -10.04
N PHE A 235 9.13 -1.37 -8.86
CA PHE A 235 8.01 -2.32 -8.73
C PHE A 235 6.70 -1.76 -9.31
N SER A 236 6.51 -0.45 -9.32
CA SER A 236 5.35 0.16 -9.97
C SER A 236 5.30 -0.14 -11.47
N SER A 237 6.46 -0.15 -12.15
CA SER A 237 6.57 -0.58 -13.56
C SER A 237 6.16 -2.05 -13.76
N LEU A 238 6.62 -2.95 -12.87
CA LEU A 238 6.26 -4.37 -12.94
C LEU A 238 4.76 -4.57 -12.75
N ARG A 239 4.16 -3.94 -11.75
CA ARG A 239 2.71 -4.02 -11.50
C ARG A 239 1.91 -3.52 -12.68
N ALA A 240 2.37 -2.45 -13.34
CA ALA A 240 1.74 -1.93 -14.55
C ALA A 240 1.79 -2.94 -15.71
N ILE A 241 2.97 -3.54 -15.97
CA ILE A 241 3.19 -4.53 -17.05
C ILE A 241 2.35 -5.77 -16.83
N GLU A 242 2.41 -6.36 -15.64
CA GLU A 242 1.72 -7.60 -15.27
C GLU A 242 0.21 -7.50 -15.43
N ASN A 243 -0.35 -6.36 -15.05
CA ASN A 243 -1.79 -6.17 -14.98
C ASN A 243 -2.38 -5.36 -16.14
N ARG A 244 -1.54 -4.77 -16.99
CA ARG A 244 -1.96 -3.80 -18.01
C ARG A 244 -2.87 -2.73 -17.43
N ARG A 245 -2.40 -2.13 -16.33
CA ARG A 245 -3.06 -1.01 -15.63
C ARG A 245 -2.07 0.14 -15.48
N TRP A 246 -2.59 1.34 -15.58
CA TRP A 246 -1.82 2.51 -15.17
C TRP A 246 -1.60 2.49 -13.66
N VAL A 247 -0.42 2.93 -13.23
CA VAL A 247 -0.07 3.05 -11.82
C VAL A 247 0.15 4.50 -11.48
N VAL A 248 -0.54 4.98 -10.47
CA VAL A 248 -0.35 6.30 -9.86
C VAL A 248 0.32 6.07 -8.52
N ARG A 249 1.50 6.65 -8.31
CA ARG A 249 2.26 6.50 -7.07
C ARG A 249 2.44 7.83 -6.38
N SER A 250 2.06 7.90 -5.12
CA SER A 250 2.33 9.01 -4.20
C SER A 250 3.26 8.54 -3.08
N ALA A 251 4.42 9.17 -2.98
CA ALA A 251 5.38 8.94 -1.90
C ALA A 251 5.43 10.16 -0.98
N ASN A 252 5.73 9.96 0.29
CA ASN A 252 5.98 11.07 1.20
C ASN A 252 7.37 11.68 0.91
N THR A 253 8.44 10.97 1.23
CA THR A 253 9.85 11.38 1.02
C THR A 253 10.55 10.58 -0.07
N GLY A 254 9.85 9.81 -0.86
CA GLY A 254 10.38 8.98 -1.92
C GLY A 254 10.32 9.64 -3.29
N LYS A 255 10.04 8.81 -4.29
CA LYS A 255 9.70 9.25 -5.65
C LYS A 255 8.23 8.94 -5.93
N SER A 256 7.48 9.97 -6.27
CA SER A 256 6.13 9.84 -6.82
C SER A 256 6.19 9.73 -8.34
N GLY A 257 5.17 9.13 -8.96
CA GLY A 257 5.17 9.01 -10.41
C GLY A 257 3.90 8.41 -10.99
N VAL A 258 3.82 8.44 -12.31
CA VAL A 258 2.77 7.81 -13.09
C VAL A 258 3.41 6.89 -14.13
N PHE A 259 2.93 5.67 -14.21
CA PHE A 259 3.41 4.62 -15.10
C PHE A 259 2.27 4.20 -16.03
N ASP A 260 2.56 4.07 -17.33
CA ASP A 260 1.58 3.53 -18.26
C ASP A 260 1.46 1.99 -18.15
N GLU A 261 0.51 1.40 -18.85
CA GLU A 261 0.24 -0.04 -18.87
C GLU A 261 1.39 -0.89 -19.41
N PHE A 262 2.43 -0.27 -19.93
CA PHE A 262 3.68 -0.92 -20.38
C PHE A 262 4.84 -0.73 -19.40
N GLY A 263 4.58 -0.12 -18.24
CA GLY A 263 5.57 0.15 -17.21
C GLY A 263 6.48 1.34 -17.50
N ARG A 264 6.18 2.14 -18.53
CA ARG A 264 6.99 3.32 -18.88
C ARG A 264 6.60 4.48 -17.97
N ILE A 265 7.60 5.13 -17.42
CA ILE A 265 7.41 6.34 -16.60
C ILE A 265 6.91 7.48 -17.49
N LYS A 266 5.74 8.03 -17.16
CA LYS A 266 5.15 9.18 -17.86
C LYS A 266 5.45 10.47 -17.13
N LYS A 267 5.53 10.43 -15.81
CA LYS A 267 5.91 11.54 -14.95
C LYS A 267 6.52 10.99 -13.67
N GLU A 268 7.52 11.67 -13.13
CA GLU A 268 8.12 11.35 -11.82
C GLU A 268 8.58 12.64 -11.12
N THR A 269 8.72 12.56 -9.80
CA THR A 269 9.28 13.61 -8.96
C THR A 269 10.73 13.29 -8.60
N GLU A 270 11.42 14.29 -8.05
CA GLU A 270 12.73 14.07 -7.46
C GLU A 270 12.58 13.47 -6.04
N TYR A 271 13.59 12.67 -5.67
CA TYR A 271 13.70 12.11 -4.33
C TYR A 271 13.96 13.20 -3.29
N TRP A 272 13.32 13.11 -2.12
CA TRP A 272 13.49 14.02 -0.99
C TRP A 272 13.19 15.50 -1.29
N LYS A 273 12.23 15.75 -2.20
CA LYS A 273 11.71 17.10 -2.48
C LYS A 273 10.20 17.10 -2.38
N ASP A 274 9.63 18.21 -1.92
CA ASP A 274 8.19 18.42 -2.03
C ASP A 274 7.79 18.67 -3.48
N ALA A 275 6.68 18.11 -3.88
CA ALA A 275 6.17 18.23 -5.23
C ALA A 275 4.67 17.89 -5.33
N ALA A 276 4.02 18.47 -6.31
CA ALA A 276 2.70 18.03 -6.74
C ALA A 276 2.58 18.17 -8.26
N PHE A 277 1.77 17.34 -8.87
CA PHE A 277 1.50 17.41 -10.31
C PHE A 277 0.18 16.71 -10.65
N THR A 278 -0.37 17.04 -11.81
CA THR A 278 -1.50 16.30 -12.38
C THR A 278 -1.09 15.50 -13.60
N HIS A 279 -1.82 14.41 -13.85
CA HIS A 279 -1.72 13.59 -15.04
C HIS A 279 -3.07 12.97 -15.40
N SER A 280 -3.38 12.85 -16.69
CA SER A 280 -4.59 12.15 -17.14
C SER A 280 -4.24 10.72 -17.53
N ILE A 281 -4.89 9.76 -16.91
CA ILE A 281 -4.69 8.33 -17.15
C ILE A 281 -5.92 7.72 -17.83
N PRO A 282 -5.76 6.79 -18.78
CA PRO A 282 -6.88 6.01 -19.29
C PRO A 282 -7.29 4.95 -18.29
N LEU A 283 -8.59 4.71 -18.17
CA LEU A 283 -9.15 3.65 -17.35
C LEU A 283 -9.23 2.36 -18.18
N LEU A 284 -8.57 1.30 -17.71
CA LEU A 284 -8.41 0.05 -18.46
C LEU A 284 -9.10 -1.12 -17.74
N GLU A 285 -9.70 -2.05 -18.52
CA GLU A 285 -10.41 -3.21 -17.97
C GLU A 285 -9.85 -4.56 -18.48
N ARG A 286 -8.99 -4.51 -19.52
CA ARG A 286 -8.45 -5.73 -20.11
C ARG A 286 -7.66 -6.56 -19.10
N MET A 287 -7.97 -7.85 -19.03
CA MET A 287 -7.24 -8.82 -18.20
C MET A 287 -6.02 -9.37 -18.96
N THR A 288 -4.92 -9.54 -18.27
CA THR A 288 -3.75 -10.27 -18.76
C THR A 288 -3.82 -11.73 -18.32
N PHE A 289 -2.94 -12.56 -18.87
CA PHE A 289 -2.78 -13.94 -18.38
C PHE A 289 -2.38 -13.91 -16.88
N TYR A 290 -1.42 -13.06 -16.50
CA TYR A 290 -0.98 -12.91 -15.11
C TYR A 290 -2.11 -12.43 -14.19
N SER A 291 -2.84 -11.39 -14.55
CA SER A 291 -3.94 -10.91 -13.71
C SER A 291 -5.10 -11.91 -13.60
N THR A 292 -5.19 -12.87 -14.53
CA THR A 292 -6.18 -13.96 -14.46
C THR A 292 -5.71 -15.15 -13.61
N HIS A 293 -4.44 -15.54 -13.69
CA HIS A 293 -3.92 -16.76 -13.07
C HIS A 293 -3.03 -16.49 -11.84
N GLY A 294 -2.63 -15.23 -11.61
CA GLY A 294 -1.70 -14.86 -10.53
C GLY A 294 -0.27 -15.30 -10.82
N ASP A 295 0.51 -15.58 -9.78
CA ASP A 295 1.90 -16.02 -9.88
C ASP A 295 2.02 -17.50 -10.27
N TYR A 296 1.59 -17.83 -11.48
CA TYR A 296 1.65 -19.20 -12.02
C TYR A 296 3.09 -19.72 -12.15
N LEU A 297 4.07 -18.84 -12.38
CA LEU A 297 5.48 -19.25 -12.46
C LEU A 297 6.03 -19.63 -11.09
N GLY A 298 5.68 -18.89 -10.04
CA GLY A 298 6.00 -19.27 -8.66
C GLY A 298 5.44 -20.63 -8.30
N VAL A 299 4.13 -20.85 -8.53
CA VAL A 299 3.48 -22.14 -8.29
C VAL A 299 4.15 -23.27 -9.05
N LEU A 300 4.48 -23.08 -10.33
CA LEU A 300 5.18 -24.10 -11.14
C LEU A 300 6.58 -24.38 -10.56
N SER A 301 7.30 -23.35 -10.15
CA SER A 301 8.64 -23.48 -9.57
C SER A 301 8.59 -24.25 -8.24
N ASP A 302 7.59 -24.01 -7.41
CA ASP A 302 7.37 -24.72 -6.15
C ASP A 302 7.12 -26.21 -6.40
N ILE A 303 6.24 -26.54 -7.36
CA ILE A 303 5.96 -27.93 -7.75
C ILE A 303 7.24 -28.63 -8.25
N LEU A 304 7.99 -28.00 -9.15
CA LEU A 304 9.24 -28.56 -9.67
C LEU A 304 10.28 -28.74 -8.56
N SER A 305 10.41 -27.80 -7.65
CA SER A 305 11.33 -27.89 -6.50
C SER A 305 10.99 -29.08 -5.60
N ILE A 306 9.71 -29.26 -5.29
CA ILE A 306 9.22 -30.40 -4.50
C ILE A 306 9.55 -31.73 -5.21
N LEU A 307 9.30 -31.82 -6.51
CA LEU A 307 9.61 -33.03 -7.29
C LEU A 307 11.11 -33.34 -7.31
N ILE A 308 11.97 -32.34 -7.45
CA ILE A 308 13.44 -32.50 -7.41
C ILE A 308 13.88 -32.98 -6.02
N ILE A 309 13.35 -32.43 -4.95
CA ILE A 309 13.68 -32.82 -3.58
C ILE A 309 13.26 -34.27 -3.35
N LEU A 310 12.03 -34.65 -3.71
CA LEU A 310 11.53 -36.02 -3.57
C LEU A 310 12.35 -37.02 -4.38
N GLY A 311 12.66 -36.68 -5.64
CA GLY A 311 13.53 -37.50 -6.49
C GLY A 311 14.92 -37.72 -5.91
N THR A 312 15.49 -36.67 -5.31
CA THR A 312 16.79 -36.75 -4.63
C THR A 312 16.74 -37.65 -3.39
N ILE A 313 15.70 -37.53 -2.56
CA ILE A 313 15.50 -38.38 -1.40
C ILE A 313 15.38 -39.87 -1.82
N VAL A 314 14.55 -40.13 -2.81
CA VAL A 314 14.39 -41.54 -3.34
C VAL A 314 15.71 -42.08 -3.84
N LYS A 315 16.46 -41.31 -4.65
CA LYS A 315 17.78 -41.72 -5.16
C LYS A 315 18.75 -42.06 -4.06
N VAL A 316 18.87 -41.19 -3.03
CA VAL A 316 19.76 -41.40 -1.89
C VAL A 316 19.36 -42.65 -1.08
N THR A 317 18.06 -42.83 -0.85
CA THR A 317 17.54 -44.01 -0.11
C THR A 317 17.80 -45.30 -0.85
N LEU A 318 17.58 -45.37 -2.18
CA LEU A 318 17.86 -46.53 -3.00
C LEU A 318 19.35 -46.84 -3.08
N SER A 319 20.20 -45.80 -3.19
CA SER A 319 21.66 -45.96 -3.20
C SER A 319 22.18 -46.59 -1.90
N LYS A 320 21.68 -46.11 -0.73
CA LYS A 320 22.03 -46.74 0.56
C LYS A 320 21.58 -48.17 0.69
N LYS A 321 20.37 -48.52 0.18
CA LYS A 321 19.86 -49.89 0.23
C LYS A 321 20.72 -50.83 -0.59
N ASN A 322 21.16 -50.40 -1.77
CA ASN A 322 22.03 -51.19 -2.64
C ASN A 322 23.44 -51.38 -2.07
N SER A 323 23.99 -50.40 -1.34
CA SER A 323 25.31 -50.52 -0.67
C SER A 323 25.28 -51.51 0.50
N VAL A 324 24.15 -51.59 1.23
CA VAL A 324 23.98 -52.54 2.35
C VAL A 324 23.74 -53.98 1.87
N SER A 325 23.22 -54.20 0.65
CA SER A 325 23.02 -55.54 0.11
C SER A 325 24.27 -56.18 -0.53
N LEU A 326 25.38 -55.43 -0.59
CA LEU A 326 26.66 -55.91 -1.16
C LEU A 326 27.73 -56.20 -0.07
N THR A 327 27.38 -56.01 1.20
CA THR A 327 28.13 -56.45 2.37
C THR A 327 27.46 -57.63 3.03
#